data_13a504c4c47f7c9405bd2a143ffb52f1
#
_entry.id   13a504c4c47f7c9405bd2a143ffb52f1
#
_cell.length_a   1.000
_cell.length_b   1.000
_cell.length_c   1.000
_cell.angle_alpha   90.00
_cell.angle_beta   90.00
_cell.angle_gamma   90.00
#
_symmetry.space_group_name_H-M   'P 1'
#
loop_
_entity.id
_entity.type
_entity.pdbx_description
1 polymer ?
#
loop_
_entity_poly.entity_id
_entity_poly.type
_entity_poly.pdbx_seq_one_letter_code
_entity_poly.pdbx_strand_id
1 'polypeptide(L)'
;MMEQRITSRKNPLLQQVKKLLSSKKAREEAGLFAADGTKLLMEAVKYYPGLDTVILSDGVEAQVPETVRVIRVPGDVMESISPMASPQGALFLCRFPDRKAFAPKAGMLLLDGIQDPGNLGTILRTADALDVPVVLLEGCADPYSHKVVRSSMGAVFRTEVVQGKW
;
A
#
# COMPACT_ATOMS: atom_id res chain seq x y z
N MET A 1 11.04 18.67 -10.20
CA MET A 1 10.43 18.01 -9.00
C MET A 1 10.64 18.91 -7.78
N MET A 2 9.59 19.36 -7.11
CA MET A 2 9.74 20.09 -5.84
C MET A 2 9.80 19.06 -4.71
N GLU A 3 10.99 18.85 -4.16
CA GLU A 3 11.19 18.05 -2.97
C GLU A 3 10.87 18.90 -1.74
N GLN A 4 9.92 18.46 -0.91
CA GLN A 4 9.53 19.14 0.32
C GLN A 4 10.22 18.47 1.52
N ARG A 5 10.79 19.26 2.43
CA ARG A 5 11.36 18.76 3.68
C ARG A 5 10.38 18.98 4.84
N ILE A 6 10.12 17.94 5.63
CA ILE A 6 9.30 17.97 6.85
C ILE A 6 10.12 17.43 8.02
N THR A 7 10.28 18.24 9.05
CA THR A 7 11.07 17.89 10.25
C THR A 7 10.23 17.69 11.50
N SER A 8 8.98 18.14 11.49
CA SER A 8 8.09 18.02 12.64
C SER A 8 7.28 16.74 12.60
N ARG A 9 7.38 15.92 13.65
CA ARG A 9 6.54 14.73 13.87
C ARG A 9 5.04 15.06 13.96
N LYS A 10 4.69 16.30 14.30
CA LYS A 10 3.29 16.79 14.41
C LYS A 10 2.72 17.28 13.08
N ASN A 11 3.49 17.22 11.99
CA ASN A 11 2.99 17.65 10.69
C ASN A 11 1.71 16.89 10.31
N PRO A 12 0.64 17.58 9.85
CA PRO A 12 -0.65 16.95 9.54
C PRO A 12 -0.57 15.81 8.54
N LEU A 13 0.29 15.92 7.51
CA LEU A 13 0.50 14.86 6.54
C LEU A 13 1.08 13.60 7.19
N LEU A 14 2.08 13.74 8.05
CA LEU A 14 2.68 12.60 8.75
C LEU A 14 1.69 11.95 9.73
N GLN A 15 0.83 12.74 10.36
CA GLN A 15 -0.25 12.21 11.20
C GLN A 15 -1.30 11.46 10.36
N GLN A 16 -1.60 11.95 9.15
CA GLN A 16 -2.47 11.25 8.21
C GLN A 16 -1.85 9.89 7.80
N VAL A 17 -0.57 9.85 7.48
CA VAL A 17 0.14 8.59 7.15
C VAL A 17 -0.02 7.57 8.26
N LYS A 18 0.17 7.95 9.52
CA LYS A 18 -0.03 7.07 10.68
C LYS A 18 -1.46 6.52 10.75
N LYS A 19 -2.46 7.35 10.49
CA LYS A 19 -3.86 6.93 10.46
C LYS A 19 -4.13 5.95 9.31
N LEU A 20 -3.58 6.19 8.13
CA LEU A 20 -3.73 5.29 6.98
C LEU A 20 -3.09 3.93 7.23
N LEU A 21 -1.97 3.86 7.94
CA LEU A 21 -1.31 2.62 8.31
C LEU A 21 -2.14 1.78 9.30
N SER A 22 -2.92 2.41 10.18
CA SER A 22 -3.61 1.74 11.29
C SER A 22 -5.12 1.55 11.11
N SER A 23 -5.78 2.35 10.25
CA SER A 23 -7.24 2.41 10.18
C SER A 23 -7.78 2.19 8.77
N LYS A 24 -8.57 1.13 8.60
CA LYS A 24 -9.31 0.87 7.35
C LYS A 24 -10.27 2.03 7.01
N LYS A 25 -11.00 2.53 8.02
CA LYS A 25 -11.91 3.66 7.83
C LYS A 25 -11.18 4.90 7.30
N ALA A 26 -10.02 5.23 7.87
CA ALA A 26 -9.22 6.36 7.40
C ALA A 26 -8.77 6.18 5.94
N ARG A 27 -8.40 4.95 5.54
CA ARG A 27 -8.05 4.64 4.14
C ARG A 27 -9.22 4.84 3.20
N GLU A 28 -10.40 4.34 3.58
CA GLU A 28 -11.62 4.44 2.77
C GLU A 28 -12.08 5.90 2.62
N GLU A 29 -12.05 6.68 3.71
CA GLU A 29 -12.39 8.11 3.69
C GLU A 29 -11.43 8.95 2.85
N ALA A 30 -10.13 8.64 2.90
CA ALA A 30 -9.11 9.35 2.15
C ALA A 30 -8.97 8.85 0.69
N GLY A 31 -9.45 7.65 0.37
CA GLY A 31 -9.19 6.99 -0.90
C GLY A 31 -7.71 6.63 -1.12
N LEU A 32 -6.96 6.50 -0.02
CA LEU A 32 -5.51 6.28 0.00
C LEU A 32 -5.16 5.12 0.93
N PHE A 33 -4.10 4.42 0.58
CA PHE A 33 -3.44 3.50 1.51
C PHE A 33 -1.94 3.78 1.59
N ALA A 34 -1.32 3.35 2.67
CA ALA A 34 0.08 3.57 2.94
C ALA A 34 0.83 2.24 3.03
N ALA A 35 2.06 2.22 2.53
CA ALA A 35 2.96 1.09 2.61
C ALA A 35 4.38 1.52 3.00
N ASP A 36 5.14 0.58 3.57
CA ASP A 36 6.48 0.78 4.08
C ASP A 36 7.46 -0.19 3.40
N GLY A 37 8.59 0.34 2.99
CA GLY A 37 9.72 -0.43 2.50
C GLY A 37 10.21 -0.03 1.12
N THR A 38 11.53 -0.02 0.97
CA THR A 38 12.19 0.39 -0.29
C THR A 38 11.89 -0.58 -1.44
N LYS A 39 11.86 -1.89 -1.16
CA LYS A 39 11.54 -2.91 -2.19
C LYS A 39 10.09 -2.78 -2.65
N LEU A 40 9.14 -2.59 -1.72
CA LEU A 40 7.73 -2.37 -2.07
C LEU A 40 7.54 -1.07 -2.85
N LEU A 41 8.27 -0.01 -2.51
CA LEU A 41 8.26 1.22 -3.28
C LEU A 41 8.71 0.99 -4.73
N MET A 42 9.78 0.21 -4.95
CA MET A 42 10.24 -0.13 -6.31
C MET A 42 9.15 -0.86 -7.11
N GLU A 43 8.44 -1.80 -6.49
CA GLU A 43 7.31 -2.50 -7.10
C GLU A 43 6.17 -1.53 -7.45
N ALA A 44 5.81 -0.64 -6.52
CA ALA A 44 4.78 0.37 -6.76
C ALA A 44 5.15 1.34 -7.89
N VAL A 45 6.40 1.82 -7.92
CA VAL A 45 6.91 2.68 -9.01
C VAL A 45 6.80 1.99 -10.36
N LYS A 46 7.10 0.71 -10.42
CA LYS A 46 7.13 -0.04 -11.67
C LYS A 46 5.72 -0.42 -12.18
N TYR A 47 4.81 -0.76 -11.29
CA TYR A 47 3.55 -1.43 -11.67
C TYR A 47 2.28 -0.69 -11.26
N TYR A 48 2.36 0.31 -10.38
CA TYR A 48 1.16 0.90 -9.81
C TYR A 48 0.97 2.37 -10.19
N PRO A 49 0.04 2.66 -11.11
CA PRO A 49 -0.19 4.03 -11.57
C PRO A 49 -0.78 4.96 -10.51
N GLY A 50 -1.30 4.39 -9.42
CA GLY A 50 -1.88 5.13 -8.30
C GLY A 50 -0.87 5.64 -7.27
N LEU A 51 0.44 5.50 -7.49
CA LEU A 51 1.45 6.05 -6.59
C LEU A 51 1.31 7.58 -6.52
N ASP A 52 1.12 8.11 -5.31
CA ASP A 52 0.76 9.51 -5.08
C ASP A 52 1.87 10.30 -4.39
N THR A 53 2.34 9.82 -3.26
CA THR A 53 3.34 10.51 -2.45
C THR A 53 4.37 9.52 -1.91
N VAL A 54 5.63 9.89 -1.94
CA VAL A 54 6.74 9.12 -1.39
C VAL A 54 7.42 9.92 -0.29
N ILE A 55 7.65 9.30 0.85
CA ILE A 55 8.34 9.88 2.01
C ILE A 55 9.63 9.10 2.20
N LEU A 56 10.75 9.77 2.08
CA LEU A 56 12.08 9.18 2.21
C LEU A 56 12.81 9.76 3.42
N SER A 57 13.47 8.89 4.14
CA SER A 57 14.42 9.30 5.17
C SER A 57 15.66 9.95 4.53
N ASP A 58 16.31 10.83 5.26
CA ASP A 58 17.61 11.39 4.84
C ASP A 58 18.58 10.25 4.48
N GLY A 59 19.27 10.40 3.34
CA GLY A 59 20.24 9.41 2.85
C GLY A 59 19.64 8.22 2.10
N VAL A 60 18.31 8.09 2.03
CA VAL A 60 17.64 7.06 1.23
C VAL A 60 17.25 7.65 -0.13
N GLU A 61 17.71 7.05 -1.20
CA GLU A 61 17.41 7.47 -2.57
C GLU A 61 16.42 6.50 -3.23
N ALA A 62 15.50 7.04 -4.01
CA ALA A 62 14.59 6.28 -4.85
C ALA A 62 14.31 7.05 -6.14
N GLN A 63 14.28 6.33 -7.26
CA GLN A 63 13.84 6.90 -8.52
C GLN A 63 12.32 6.80 -8.59
N VAL A 64 11.66 7.94 -8.62
CA VAL A 64 10.20 8.04 -8.72
C VAL A 64 9.80 8.92 -9.90
N PRO A 65 8.62 8.70 -10.51
CA PRO A 65 8.12 9.55 -11.58
C PRO A 65 8.01 11.02 -11.14
N GLU A 66 8.23 11.96 -12.03
CA GLU A 66 8.13 13.41 -11.75
C GLU A 66 6.73 13.85 -11.27
N THR A 67 5.72 13.08 -11.60
CA THR A 67 4.33 13.31 -11.19
C THR A 67 4.06 12.95 -9.72
N VAL A 68 4.99 12.24 -9.08
CA VAL A 68 4.87 11.78 -7.70
C VAL A 68 5.50 12.82 -6.75
N ARG A 69 4.76 13.18 -5.71
CA ARG A 69 5.27 14.08 -4.68
C ARG A 69 6.31 13.38 -3.82
N VAL A 70 7.47 14.01 -3.65
CA VAL A 70 8.55 13.49 -2.78
C VAL A 70 8.70 14.38 -1.55
N ILE A 71 8.80 13.75 -0.39
CA ILE A 71 8.96 14.38 0.91
C ILE A 71 10.18 13.78 1.58
N ARG A 72 11.07 14.63 2.09
CA ARG A 72 12.22 14.22 2.92
C ARG A 72 11.94 14.42 4.39
N VAL A 73 12.33 13.45 5.19
CA VAL A 73 12.22 13.50 6.64
C VAL A 73 13.52 13.04 7.32
N PRO A 74 13.86 13.58 8.49
CA PRO A 74 14.92 13.03 9.33
C PRO A 74 14.63 11.59 9.75
N GLY A 75 15.67 10.80 10.06
CA GLY A 75 15.55 9.40 10.47
C GLY A 75 14.65 9.19 11.68
N ASP A 76 14.74 10.04 12.70
CA ASP A 76 13.91 9.99 13.89
C ASP A 76 12.42 10.30 13.63
N VAL A 77 12.15 11.13 12.62
CA VAL A 77 10.79 11.38 12.14
C VAL A 77 10.25 10.16 11.40
N MET A 78 11.05 9.53 10.54
CA MET A 78 10.70 8.29 9.86
C MET A 78 10.36 7.19 10.87
N GLU A 79 11.19 6.96 11.88
CA GLU A 79 10.93 6.00 12.95
C GLU A 79 9.62 6.26 13.68
N SER A 80 9.24 7.53 13.86
CA SER A 80 8.00 7.91 14.54
C SER A 80 6.72 7.61 13.76
N ILE A 81 6.80 7.46 12.44
CA ILE A 81 5.65 7.25 11.56
C ILE A 81 5.60 5.85 10.95
N SER A 82 6.73 5.16 10.85
CA SER A 82 6.79 3.78 10.33
C SER A 82 6.11 2.78 11.28
N PRO A 83 5.38 1.78 10.74
CA PRO A 83 4.84 0.68 11.53
C PRO A 83 5.91 -0.35 11.88
N MET A 84 7.14 -0.18 11.40
CA MET A 84 8.24 -1.12 11.54
C MET A 84 9.18 -0.74 12.67
N ALA A 85 9.64 -1.73 13.44
CA ALA A 85 10.66 -1.53 14.47
C ALA A 85 12.01 -1.05 13.91
N SER A 86 12.33 -1.46 12.68
CA SER A 86 13.51 -1.04 11.94
C SER A 86 13.10 -0.58 10.54
N PRO A 87 12.72 0.69 10.36
CA PRO A 87 12.28 1.21 9.07
C PRO A 87 13.39 1.14 8.02
N GLN A 88 13.02 0.82 6.79
CA GLN A 88 13.93 0.88 5.64
C GLN A 88 14.10 2.31 5.09
N GLY A 89 13.42 3.29 5.70
CA GLY A 89 13.53 4.69 5.33
C GLY A 89 12.68 5.11 4.13
N ALA A 90 11.71 4.31 3.72
CA ALA A 90 10.75 4.66 2.69
C ALA A 90 9.33 4.31 3.13
N LEU A 91 8.46 5.31 3.11
CA LEU A 91 7.01 5.19 3.22
C LEU A 91 6.37 5.80 1.99
N PHE A 92 5.24 5.29 1.55
CA PHE A 92 4.57 5.86 0.38
C PHE A 92 3.06 5.70 0.45
N LEU A 93 2.37 6.60 -0.25
CA LEU A 93 0.92 6.63 -0.35
C LEU A 93 0.51 6.27 -1.77
N CYS A 94 -0.50 5.44 -1.88
CA CYS A 94 -1.12 5.06 -3.14
C CYS A 94 -2.62 5.36 -3.10
N ARG A 95 -3.16 5.85 -4.21
CA ARG A 95 -4.61 5.92 -4.39
C ARG A 95 -5.19 4.53 -4.55
N PHE A 96 -6.41 4.33 -4.10
CA PHE A 96 -7.12 3.10 -4.41
C PHE A 96 -7.28 2.95 -5.93
N PRO A 97 -7.27 1.71 -6.45
CA PRO A 97 -7.64 1.48 -7.83
C PRO A 97 -9.11 1.87 -8.04
N ASP A 98 -9.46 2.23 -9.26
CA ASP A 98 -10.86 2.46 -9.62
C ASP A 98 -11.70 1.23 -9.25
N ARG A 99 -12.78 1.46 -8.51
CA ARG A 99 -13.69 0.39 -8.12
C ARG A 99 -14.44 -0.08 -9.37
N LYS A 100 -14.03 -1.20 -9.90
CA LYS A 100 -14.78 -1.89 -10.95
C LYS A 100 -15.95 -2.64 -10.31
N ALA A 101 -17.11 -2.60 -10.96
CA ALA A 101 -18.23 -3.44 -10.56
C ALA A 101 -17.79 -4.92 -10.64
N PHE A 102 -18.14 -5.68 -9.60
CA PHE A 102 -17.87 -7.11 -9.60
C PHE A 102 -18.66 -7.77 -10.74
N ALA A 103 -17.93 -8.35 -11.68
CA ALA A 103 -18.48 -9.21 -12.73
C ALA A 103 -17.74 -10.55 -12.66
N PRO A 104 -18.39 -11.62 -12.20
CA PRO A 104 -17.74 -12.93 -12.14
C PRO A 104 -17.32 -13.38 -13.53
N LYS A 105 -16.08 -13.86 -13.64
CA LYS A 105 -15.51 -14.44 -14.84
C LYS A 105 -14.98 -15.83 -14.52
N ALA A 106 -14.99 -16.74 -15.50
CA ALA A 106 -14.29 -17.99 -15.36
C ALA A 106 -12.79 -17.76 -15.10
N GLY A 107 -12.21 -18.54 -14.22
CA GLY A 107 -10.79 -18.43 -13.87
C GLY A 107 -10.46 -17.41 -12.78
N MET A 108 -11.45 -16.81 -12.11
CA MET A 108 -11.22 -15.97 -10.92
C MET A 108 -11.13 -16.83 -9.66
N LEU A 109 -10.28 -16.40 -8.73
CA LEU A 109 -10.19 -16.97 -7.39
C LEU A 109 -11.10 -16.18 -6.44
N LEU A 110 -12.07 -16.87 -5.83
CA LEU A 110 -12.97 -16.29 -4.82
C LEU A 110 -12.47 -16.67 -3.43
N LEU A 111 -12.25 -15.68 -2.60
CA LEU A 111 -11.80 -15.85 -1.21
C LEU A 111 -12.89 -15.36 -0.26
N ASP A 112 -13.30 -16.23 0.65
CA ASP A 112 -14.32 -15.96 1.66
C ASP A 112 -13.72 -16.13 3.06
N GLY A 113 -13.86 -15.09 3.90
CA GLY A 113 -13.46 -15.15 5.30
C GLY A 113 -11.96 -15.33 5.57
N ILE A 114 -11.06 -14.97 4.65
CA ILE A 114 -9.61 -15.02 4.86
C ILE A 114 -9.20 -13.85 5.75
N GLN A 115 -9.19 -14.04 7.06
CA GLN A 115 -9.00 -12.99 8.05
C GLN A 115 -7.54 -12.67 8.35
N ASP A 116 -6.63 -13.65 8.24
CA ASP A 116 -5.22 -13.44 8.53
C ASP A 116 -4.53 -12.68 7.39
N PRO A 117 -3.89 -11.50 7.69
CA PRO A 117 -3.23 -10.69 6.68
C PRO A 117 -2.05 -11.40 5.99
N GLY A 118 -1.34 -12.26 6.70
CA GLY A 118 -0.22 -13.04 6.16
C GLY A 118 -0.71 -14.06 5.14
N ASN A 119 -1.78 -14.78 5.46
CA ASN A 119 -2.41 -15.75 4.57
C ASN A 119 -2.97 -15.06 3.33
N LEU A 120 -3.71 -13.96 3.49
CA LEU A 120 -4.23 -13.21 2.35
C LEU A 120 -3.11 -12.74 1.44
N GLY A 121 -2.06 -12.13 1.99
CA GLY A 121 -0.91 -11.68 1.20
C GLY A 121 -0.22 -12.81 0.44
N THR A 122 -0.06 -13.98 1.07
CA THR A 122 0.52 -15.17 0.43
C THR A 122 -0.34 -15.67 -0.72
N ILE A 123 -1.67 -15.69 -0.54
CA ILE A 123 -2.61 -16.09 -1.61
C ILE A 123 -2.53 -15.09 -2.77
N LEU A 124 -2.53 -13.78 -2.50
CA LEU A 124 -2.40 -12.75 -3.53
C LEU A 124 -1.09 -12.90 -4.31
N ARG A 125 0.01 -13.21 -3.65
CA ARG A 125 1.29 -13.48 -4.29
C ARG A 125 1.25 -14.68 -5.22
N THR A 126 0.57 -15.76 -4.83
CA THR A 126 0.39 -16.94 -5.66
C THR A 126 -0.53 -16.64 -6.86
N ALA A 127 -1.62 -15.92 -6.64
CA ALA A 127 -2.54 -15.51 -7.69
C ALA A 127 -1.85 -14.61 -8.73
N ASP A 128 -1.00 -13.69 -8.29
CA ASP A 128 -0.17 -12.85 -9.15
C ASP A 128 0.77 -13.68 -10.03
N ALA A 129 1.45 -14.67 -9.44
CA ALA A 129 2.36 -15.57 -10.18
C ALA A 129 1.64 -16.42 -11.23
N LEU A 130 0.36 -16.69 -11.06
CA LEU A 130 -0.48 -17.47 -11.95
C LEU A 130 -1.37 -16.62 -12.87
N ASP A 131 -1.26 -15.30 -12.78
CA ASP A 131 -2.12 -14.33 -13.49
C ASP A 131 -3.61 -14.56 -13.26
N VAL A 132 -3.99 -14.87 -12.02
CA VAL A 132 -5.37 -15.15 -11.61
C VAL A 132 -5.96 -13.95 -10.88
N PRO A 133 -7.04 -13.33 -11.40
CA PRO A 133 -7.75 -12.29 -10.69
C PRO A 133 -8.37 -12.81 -9.39
N VAL A 134 -8.39 -11.97 -8.36
CA VAL A 134 -8.89 -12.34 -7.04
C VAL A 134 -10.10 -11.52 -6.67
N VAL A 135 -11.13 -12.19 -6.17
CA VAL A 135 -12.33 -11.60 -5.58
C VAL A 135 -12.33 -11.87 -4.08
N LEU A 136 -12.33 -10.81 -3.31
CA LEU A 136 -12.47 -10.87 -1.86
C LEU A 136 -13.93 -10.70 -1.47
N LEU A 137 -14.48 -11.70 -0.83
CA LEU A 137 -15.81 -11.66 -0.24
C LEU A 137 -15.77 -11.14 1.19
N GLU A 138 -16.92 -11.11 1.85
CA GLU A 138 -17.04 -10.60 3.22
C GLU A 138 -16.12 -11.36 4.20
N GLY A 139 -15.68 -10.71 5.25
CA GLY A 139 -14.84 -11.30 6.28
C GLY A 139 -13.37 -11.47 5.94
N CYS A 140 -12.94 -11.12 4.74
CA CYS A 140 -11.51 -11.10 4.40
C CYS A 140 -10.79 -9.92 5.04
N ALA A 141 -9.49 -10.09 5.31
CA ALA A 141 -8.60 -9.00 5.69
C ALA A 141 -8.59 -7.92 4.59
N ASP A 142 -8.31 -6.67 5.00
CA ASP A 142 -8.20 -5.56 4.05
C ASP A 142 -6.94 -5.71 3.20
N PRO A 143 -7.06 -5.84 1.86
CA PRO A 143 -5.92 -6.02 0.97
C PRO A 143 -4.99 -4.80 0.94
N TYR A 144 -5.46 -3.63 1.38
CA TYR A 144 -4.71 -2.38 1.42
C TYR A 144 -4.17 -2.03 2.81
N SER A 145 -4.32 -2.92 3.79
CA SER A 145 -3.58 -2.80 5.05
C SER A 145 -2.09 -2.99 4.81
N HIS A 146 -1.24 -2.27 5.55
CA HIS A 146 0.21 -2.40 5.39
C HIS A 146 0.71 -3.84 5.59
N LYS A 147 0.03 -4.63 6.41
CA LYS A 147 0.37 -6.03 6.68
C LYS A 147 0.12 -6.92 5.46
N VAL A 148 -1.01 -6.75 4.77
CA VAL A 148 -1.31 -7.49 3.54
C VAL A 148 -0.41 -7.04 2.40
N VAL A 149 -0.25 -5.74 2.19
CA VAL A 149 0.66 -5.20 1.16
C VAL A 149 2.06 -5.78 1.32
N ARG A 150 2.56 -5.81 2.54
CA ARG A 150 3.88 -6.35 2.85
C ARG A 150 3.96 -7.86 2.60
N SER A 151 3.02 -8.64 3.13
CA SER A 151 3.01 -10.11 2.97
C SER A 151 2.79 -10.55 1.52
N SER A 152 2.11 -9.72 0.72
CA SER A 152 1.94 -9.96 -0.72
C SER A 152 3.22 -9.73 -1.53
N MET A 153 4.26 -9.13 -0.94
CA MET A 153 5.50 -8.77 -1.62
C MET A 153 5.30 -7.95 -2.89
N GLY A 154 4.33 -7.03 -2.86
CA GLY A 154 3.98 -6.16 -3.98
C GLY A 154 2.95 -6.75 -4.95
N ALA A 155 2.44 -7.94 -4.73
CA ALA A 155 1.41 -8.53 -5.60
C ALA A 155 0.15 -7.65 -5.71
N VAL A 156 -0.21 -6.92 -4.65
CA VAL A 156 -1.35 -5.98 -4.68
C VAL A 156 -1.21 -4.86 -5.72
N PHE A 157 0.02 -4.57 -6.17
CA PHE A 157 0.29 -3.57 -7.20
C PHE A 157 0.12 -4.11 -8.63
N ARG A 158 0.05 -5.42 -8.81
CA ARG A 158 0.00 -6.12 -10.10
C ARG A 158 -1.29 -6.91 -10.31
N THR A 159 -1.78 -7.57 -9.25
CA THR A 159 -2.96 -8.44 -9.33
C THR A 159 -4.25 -7.63 -9.28
N GLU A 160 -5.20 -7.95 -10.15
CA GLU A 160 -6.55 -7.41 -10.05
C GLU A 160 -7.23 -7.98 -8.81
N VAL A 161 -7.51 -7.12 -7.83
CA VAL A 161 -8.23 -7.47 -6.60
C VAL A 161 -9.55 -6.73 -6.57
N VAL A 162 -10.65 -7.46 -6.59
CA VAL A 162 -12.01 -6.93 -6.54
C VAL A 162 -12.64 -7.29 -5.21
N GLN A 163 -13.32 -6.35 -4.58
CA GLN A 163 -14.15 -6.62 -3.40
C GLN A 163 -15.59 -6.84 -3.85
N GLY A 164 -16.12 -8.02 -3.59
CA GLY A 164 -17.46 -8.45 -3.97
C GLY A 164 -18.36 -8.67 -2.77
N LYS A 165 -19.66 -8.61 -3.02
CA LYS A 165 -20.71 -9.12 -2.13
C LYS A 165 -21.52 -10.14 -2.91
N TRP A 166 -21.94 -11.20 -2.25
CA TRP A 166 -22.96 -12.12 -2.77
C TRP A 166 -24.35 -11.49 -2.71
#